data_ae192b3e279f38a51e0f262d8f55eb5f
#
_entry.id   ae192b3e279f38a51e0f262d8f55eb5f
#
_cell.length_a   1.000
_cell.length_b   1.000
_cell.length_c   1.000
_cell.angle_alpha   90.00
_cell.angle_beta   90.00
_cell.angle_gamma   90.00
#
_symmetry.space_group_name_H-M   'P 1'
#
loop_
_entity.id
_entity.type
_entity.pdbx_description
1 polymer ?
#
loop_
_entity_poly.entity_id
_entity_poly.type
_entity_poly.pdbx_seq_one_letter_code
_entity_poly.pdbx_strand_id
1 'polypeptide(L)' 'MLKKNIMPKIKLAENTVQQIKEVCAEFGNKEGELINVLHKVQNKLGYLPAEVQEVIARELKTSVAKVYGVVTFYSFFTMI' A
#
# COMPACT_ATOMS: atom_id res chain seq x y z
N MET A 1 14.11 -24.43 4.58
CA MET A 1 13.69 -24.13 4.54
C MET A 1 13.14 -23.69 4.01
N LEU A 2 13.27 -23.85 3.81
CA LEU A 2 12.87 -23.48 3.43
C LEU A 2 12.05 -22.95 3.02
N LYS A 3 11.98 -22.73 2.84
CA LYS A 3 11.40 -22.28 2.65
C LYS A 3 10.64 -21.81 2.13
N LYS A 4 10.58 -21.64 2.01
CA LYS A 4 9.97 -21.29 1.64
C LYS A 4 9.38 -20.75 0.89
N ASN A 5 9.46 -20.54 0.59
CA ASN A 5 9.03 -20.13 -0.19
C ASN A 5 8.55 -20.06 -1.19
N ILE A 6 8.55 -20.05 -1.08
CA ILE A 6 8.12 -20.24 -2.19
C ILE A 6 7.15 -19.45 -2.79
N MET A 7 6.77 -18.67 -2.38
CA MET A 7 5.88 -18.03 -2.91
C MET A 7 5.93 -16.88 -3.40
N PRO A 8 5.51 -16.57 -4.13
CA PRO A 8 5.61 -15.58 -5.12
C PRO A 8 5.28 -14.18 -4.70
N LYS A 9 5.13 -13.96 -3.48
CA LYS A 9 4.86 -12.64 -3.01
C LYS A 9 6.10 -11.78 -3.08
N ILE A 10 5.99 -10.58 -3.65
CA ILE A 10 7.11 -9.66 -3.74
C ILE A 10 7.45 -9.13 -2.36
N LYS A 11 8.71 -9.19 -2.02
CA LYS A 11 9.17 -8.66 -0.74
C LYS A 11 9.57 -7.20 -0.93
N LEU A 12 8.92 -6.32 -0.18
CA LEU A 12 9.23 -4.90 -0.26
C LEU A 12 10.54 -4.57 0.46
N ALA A 13 11.31 -3.68 -0.13
CA ALA A 13 12.51 -3.20 0.52
C ALA A 13 12.13 -2.40 1.77
N GLU A 14 13.01 -2.39 2.76
CA GLU A 14 12.73 -1.69 4.00
C GLU A 14 12.49 -0.20 3.77
N ASN A 15 13.27 0.42 2.89
CA ASN A 15 13.08 1.85 2.66
C ASN A 15 11.76 2.13 1.95
N THR A 16 11.27 1.18 1.15
CA THR A 16 9.95 1.33 0.53
C THR A 16 8.87 1.31 1.59
N VAL A 17 8.95 0.33 2.50
CA VAL A 17 7.99 0.24 3.59
C VAL A 17 8.03 1.51 4.43
N GLN A 18 9.23 2.02 4.71
CA GLN A 18 9.37 3.23 5.49
C GLN A 18 8.74 4.43 4.79
N GLN A 19 8.92 4.54 3.48
CA GLN A 19 8.29 5.62 2.72
C GLN A 19 6.77 5.57 2.81
N ILE A 20 6.21 4.37 2.73
CA ILE A 20 4.77 4.20 2.85
C ILE A 20 4.30 4.64 4.24
N LYS A 21 5.01 4.21 5.26
CA LYS A 21 4.66 4.58 6.63
C LYS A 21 4.73 6.09 6.83
N GLU A 22 5.72 6.73 6.24
CA GLU A 22 5.86 8.18 6.36
C GLU A 22 4.69 8.90 5.70
N VAL A 23 4.27 8.43 4.52
CA VAL A 23 3.12 9.03 3.86
C VAL A 23 1.86 8.86 4.72
N CYS A 24 1.65 7.66 5.24
CA CYS A 24 0.48 7.42 6.09
C CYS A 24 0.50 8.34 7.30
N ALA A 25 1.67 8.50 7.93
CA ALA A 25 1.79 9.36 9.09
C ALA A 25 1.52 10.82 8.76
N GLU A 26 1.94 11.26 7.57
CA GLU A 26 1.66 12.61 7.10
C GLU A 26 0.18 12.94 7.14
N PHE A 27 -0.64 11.95 6.88
CA PHE A 27 -2.10 12.10 6.88
C PHE A 27 -2.72 11.63 8.19
N GLY A 28 -1.91 11.48 9.24
CA GLY A 28 -2.39 11.12 10.56
C GLY A 28 -2.81 9.68 10.72
N ASN A 29 -2.41 8.82 9.81
CA ASN A 29 -2.78 7.39 9.83
C ASN A 29 -4.29 7.21 9.89
N LYS A 30 -5.03 8.09 9.21
CA LYS A 30 -6.49 8.08 9.26
C LYS A 30 -7.07 7.36 8.06
N GLU A 31 -7.99 6.45 8.31
CA GLU A 31 -8.67 5.73 7.24
C GLU A 31 -9.38 6.69 6.29
N GLY A 32 -9.90 7.79 6.82
CA GLY A 32 -10.58 8.79 6.00
C GLY A 32 -9.69 9.47 4.98
N GLU A 33 -8.37 9.32 5.13
CA GLU A 33 -7.42 9.90 4.19
C GLU A 33 -6.90 8.89 3.18
N LEU A 34 -7.57 7.74 3.07
CA LEU A 34 -7.08 6.64 2.24
C LEU A 34 -6.78 7.08 0.80
N ILE A 35 -7.68 7.83 0.18
CA ILE A 35 -7.47 8.24 -1.21
C ILE A 35 -6.24 9.12 -1.34
N ASN A 36 -6.07 10.06 -0.42
CA ASN A 36 -4.90 10.95 -0.44
C ASN A 36 -3.61 10.16 -0.23
N VAL A 37 -3.64 9.19 0.68
CA VAL A 37 -2.48 8.32 0.91
C VAL A 37 -2.15 7.55 -0.36
N LEU A 38 -3.16 6.96 -1.00
CA LEU A 38 -2.93 6.17 -2.20
C LEU A 38 -2.35 7.02 -3.32
N HIS A 39 -2.85 8.24 -3.50
CA HIS A 39 -2.30 9.15 -4.50
C HIS A 39 -0.82 9.42 -4.25
N LYS A 40 -0.49 9.74 -3.03
CA LYS A 40 0.89 10.11 -2.73
C LYS A 40 1.83 8.93 -2.85
N VAL A 41 1.38 7.76 -2.39
CA VAL A 41 2.21 6.56 -2.51
C VAL A 41 2.40 6.21 -3.98
N GLN A 42 1.34 6.28 -4.78
CA GLN A 42 1.49 5.98 -6.20
C GLN A 42 2.43 6.96 -6.88
N ASN A 43 2.38 8.24 -6.52
CA ASN A 43 3.31 9.22 -7.08
C ASN A 43 4.76 8.89 -6.74
N LYS A 44 4.99 8.39 -5.53
CA LYS A 44 6.35 8.06 -5.11
C LYS A 44 6.84 6.76 -5.73
N LEU A 45 5.98 5.75 -5.79
CA LEU A 45 6.40 4.41 -6.19
C LEU A 45 6.05 4.06 -7.62
N GLY A 46 5.10 4.77 -8.21
CA GLY A 46 4.69 4.53 -9.59
C GLY A 46 3.56 3.55 -9.74
N TYR A 47 3.25 2.77 -8.72
CA TYR A 47 2.18 1.77 -8.81
C TYR A 47 1.84 1.30 -7.40
N LEU A 48 0.74 0.54 -7.30
CA LEU A 48 0.20 0.11 -6.01
C LEU A 48 -0.04 -1.40 -6.01
N PRO A 49 1.03 -2.20 -5.96
CA PRO A 49 0.84 -3.66 -5.94
C PRO A 49 0.26 -4.12 -4.61
N ALA A 50 -0.16 -5.37 -4.56
CA ALA A 50 -0.82 -5.91 -3.37
C ALA A 50 0.00 -5.71 -2.10
N GLU A 51 1.31 -5.87 -2.20
CA GLU A 51 2.17 -5.74 -1.02
C GLU A 51 2.14 -4.32 -0.46
N VAL A 52 2.10 -3.32 -1.33
CA VAL A 52 2.01 -1.93 -0.91
C VAL A 52 0.64 -1.68 -0.28
N GLN A 53 -0.41 -2.22 -0.89
CA GLN A 53 -1.75 -2.05 -0.36
C GLN A 53 -1.87 -2.65 1.04
N GLU A 54 -1.20 -3.78 1.28
CA GLU A 54 -1.22 -4.40 2.60
C GLU A 54 -0.60 -3.51 3.66
N VAL A 55 0.52 -2.86 3.33
CA VAL A 55 1.17 -1.97 4.28
C VAL A 55 0.25 -0.77 4.59
N ILE A 56 -0.34 -0.21 3.54
CA ILE A 56 -1.24 0.94 3.73
C ILE A 56 -2.42 0.54 4.62
N ALA A 57 -3.01 -0.62 4.34
CA ALA A 57 -4.15 -1.08 5.14
C ALA A 57 -3.77 -1.21 6.61
N ARG A 58 -2.60 -1.77 6.87
CA ARG A 58 -2.13 -1.94 8.24
C ARG A 58 -1.92 -0.60 8.93
N GLU A 59 -1.28 0.33 8.22
CA GLU A 59 -0.97 1.63 8.83
C GLU A 59 -2.23 2.45 9.10
N LEU A 60 -3.22 2.33 8.23
CA LEU A 60 -4.46 3.09 8.40
C LEU A 60 -5.49 2.31 9.19
N LYS A 61 -5.14 1.10 9.64
CA LYS A 61 -6.02 0.25 10.46
C LYS A 61 -7.33 -0.05 9.76
N THR A 62 -7.23 -0.37 8.48
CA THR A 62 -8.38 -0.76 7.69
C THR A 62 -8.08 -2.09 7.01
N SER A 63 -9.04 -2.63 6.27
CA SER A 63 -8.85 -3.92 5.63
C SER A 63 -8.19 -3.77 4.27
N VAL A 64 -7.43 -4.81 3.89
CA VAL A 64 -6.85 -4.86 2.55
C VAL A 64 -7.96 -4.84 1.51
N ALA A 65 -9.08 -5.50 1.80
CA ALA A 65 -10.20 -5.51 0.87
C ALA A 65 -10.71 -4.11 0.57
N LYS A 66 -10.76 -3.26 1.59
CA LYS A 66 -11.19 -1.89 1.40
C LYS A 66 -10.20 -1.11 0.55
N VAL A 67 -8.91 -1.28 0.83
CA VAL A 67 -7.88 -0.59 0.04
C VAL A 67 -7.95 -1.05 -1.41
N TYR A 68 -8.02 -2.36 -1.62
CA TYR A 68 -8.11 -2.93 -2.96
C TYR A 68 -9.34 -2.41 -3.69
N GLY A 69 -10.48 -2.33 -2.99
CA GLY A 69 -11.70 -1.84 -3.59
C GLY A 69 -11.55 -0.41 -4.09
N VAL A 70 -10.92 0.45 -3.30
CA VAL A 70 -10.69 1.82 -3.70
C VAL A 70 -9.74 1.88 -4.90
N VAL A 71 -8.68 1.10 -4.87
CA VAL A 71 -7.69 1.10 -5.96
C VAL A 71 -8.34 0.66 -7.28
N THR A 72 -9.17 -0.37 -7.24
CA THR A 72 -9.81 -0.87 -8.45
C THR A 72 -10.95 0.04 -8.92
N PHE A 73 -11.58 0.74 -8.00
CA PHE A 73 -12.70 1.61 -8.34
C PHE A 73 -12.23 2.90 -9.03
N TYR A 74 -11.06 3.39 -8.68
CA TYR A 74 -10.54 4.65 -9.23
C TYR A 74 -9.54 4.35 -10.33
N SER A 75 -9.86 4.81 -11.54
CA SER A 75 -9.10 4.44 -12.73
C SER A 75 -7.69 5.01 -12.79
N PHE A 76 -7.40 6.02 -12.00
CA PHE A 76 -6.06 6.60 -12.03
C PHE A 76 -5.06 5.87 -11.13
N PHE A 77 -5.49 4.84 -10.42
CA PHE A 77 -4.56 4.04 -9.65
C PHE A 77 -4.07 2.86 -10.49
N THR A 78 -2.80 2.52 -10.32
CA THR A 78 -2.16 1.45 -11.06
C THR A 78 -1.64 0.41 -10.08
N MET A 79 -2.07 -0.84 -10.26
CA MET A 79 -1.67 -1.90 -9.34
C MET A 79 -0.35 -2.55 -9.72
N ILE A 80 0.12 -2.36 -10.91
CA ILE A 80 1.39 -2.94 -11.33
C ILE A 80 2.31 -1.91 -11.80
#